data_f59f9946c1475eb8922621aded352d67
#
_entry.id   f59f9946c1475eb8922621aded352d67
#
_cell.length_a   1.000
_cell.length_b   1.000
_cell.length_c   1.000
_cell.angle_alpha   90.00
_cell.angle_beta   90.00
_cell.angle_gamma   90.00
#
_symmetry.space_group_name_H-M   'P 1'
#
loop_
_entity.id
_entity.type
_entity.pdbx_description
1 polymer ?
#
loop_
_entity_poly.entity_id
_entity_poly.type
_entity_poly.pdbx_seq_one_letter_code
_entity_poly.pdbx_strand_id
1 'polypeptide(L)'
;VRALLIAAKELAFAKNRLGRLPQRERELLAQAMFRDVLDAAMNFKAADCVAVVSSDSALLELARRAGAMAIDERYPRGLNAAIVLGTRELVSAGVTTLCTLLSDTPLVTAADIEKVFAALRAERGVVLVPSRDARGTNIILRRPADAVPTRFGKSSLALHRLECERLGVPCNVLHLPGPAMDLDEVADLIDFISLANSSHTLSQLSRFELALS
;
A
#
# COMPACT_ATOMS: atom_id res chain seq x y z
N VAL A 1 1.55 1.96 -20.33
CA VAL A 1 0.40 2.04 -19.40
C VAL A 1 0.93 2.02 -17.97
N ARG A 2 0.45 2.97 -17.15
CA ARG A 2 0.79 3.14 -15.73
C ARG A 2 -0.35 2.69 -14.86
N ALA A 3 -0.09 1.83 -13.88
CA ALA A 3 -1.12 1.41 -12.93
C ALA A 3 -0.65 1.56 -11.49
N LEU A 4 -1.64 1.69 -10.60
CA LEU A 4 -1.49 1.55 -9.17
C LEU A 4 -2.14 0.23 -8.75
N LEU A 5 -1.49 -0.51 -7.87
CA LEU A 5 -2.03 -1.72 -7.24
C LEU A 5 -2.03 -1.53 -5.73
N ILE A 6 -3.19 -1.53 -5.12
CA ILE A 6 -3.34 -1.56 -3.67
C ILE A 6 -3.50 -3.01 -3.25
N ALA A 7 -2.60 -3.49 -2.39
CA ALA A 7 -2.70 -4.83 -1.81
C ALA A 7 -3.28 -4.73 -0.39
N ALA A 8 -4.42 -5.35 -0.17
CA ALA A 8 -5.13 -5.30 1.10
C ALA A 8 -5.44 -6.72 1.62
N LYS A 9 -5.10 -6.97 2.89
CA LYS A 9 -5.45 -8.20 3.60
C LYS A 9 -6.92 -8.18 4.02
N GLU A 10 -7.46 -9.36 4.31
CA GLU A 10 -8.77 -9.48 4.95
C GLU A 10 -8.83 -8.66 6.24
N LEU A 11 -9.91 -7.90 6.42
CA LEU A 11 -10.13 -7.07 7.60
C LEU A 11 -10.09 -7.87 8.91
N ALA A 12 -10.62 -9.09 8.91
CA ALA A 12 -10.64 -9.98 10.06
C ALA A 12 -9.25 -10.30 10.63
N PHE A 13 -8.20 -10.24 9.79
CA PHE A 13 -6.81 -10.49 10.18
C PHE A 13 -5.95 -9.22 10.23
N ALA A 14 -6.58 -8.06 10.06
CA ALA A 14 -5.86 -6.79 10.08
C ALA A 14 -5.51 -6.37 11.51
N LYS A 15 -4.36 -5.69 11.64
CA LYS A 15 -3.95 -4.96 12.86
C LYS A 15 -3.97 -5.76 14.16
N ASN A 16 -3.55 -7.03 14.11
CA ASN A 16 -3.50 -7.90 15.31
C ASN A 16 -2.57 -7.37 16.42
N ARG A 17 -1.57 -6.52 16.09
CA ARG A 17 -0.70 -5.87 17.07
C ARG A 17 -1.40 -4.76 17.86
N LEU A 18 -2.54 -4.26 17.37
CA LEU A 18 -3.43 -3.38 18.12
C LEU A 18 -4.39 -4.18 19.03
N GLY A 19 -3.90 -5.22 19.68
CA GLY A 19 -4.69 -6.17 20.46
C GLY A 19 -5.49 -5.60 21.64
N ARG A 20 -5.23 -4.33 22.01
CA ARG A 20 -6.06 -3.59 22.99
C ARG A 20 -7.40 -3.12 22.41
N LEU A 21 -7.49 -2.99 21.08
CA LEU A 21 -8.74 -2.67 20.38
C LEU A 21 -9.55 -3.95 20.17
N PRO A 22 -10.88 -3.92 20.37
CA PRO A 22 -11.79 -4.99 19.96
C PRO A 22 -11.62 -5.31 18.47
N GLN A 23 -11.89 -6.55 18.07
CA GLN A 23 -11.72 -6.99 16.68
C GLN A 23 -12.48 -6.08 15.70
N ARG A 24 -13.75 -5.77 15.99
CA ARG A 24 -14.57 -4.88 15.17
C ARG A 24 -13.94 -3.50 14.96
N GLU A 25 -13.33 -2.93 16.00
CA GLU A 25 -12.67 -1.63 15.89
C GLU A 25 -11.42 -1.71 15.04
N ARG A 26 -10.65 -2.78 15.14
CA ARG A 26 -9.48 -3.04 14.27
C ARG A 26 -9.88 -3.17 12.80
N GLU A 27 -10.98 -3.88 12.52
CA GLU A 27 -11.53 -4.02 11.17
C GLU A 27 -11.99 -2.66 10.61
N LEU A 28 -12.72 -1.87 11.39
CA LEU A 28 -13.16 -0.52 11.00
C LEU A 28 -11.97 0.42 10.76
N LEU A 29 -10.94 0.33 11.59
CA LEU A 29 -9.71 1.10 11.42
C LEU A 29 -8.97 0.70 10.14
N ALA A 30 -8.80 -0.61 9.90
CA ALA A 30 -8.15 -1.11 8.70
C ALA A 30 -8.92 -0.71 7.42
N GLN A 31 -10.26 -0.74 7.48
CA GLN A 31 -11.10 -0.27 6.38
C GLN A 31 -10.94 1.25 6.15
N ALA A 32 -10.83 2.04 7.22
CA ALA A 32 -10.63 3.49 7.10
C ALA A 32 -9.26 3.81 6.48
N MET A 33 -8.19 3.14 6.92
CA MET A 33 -6.85 3.27 6.32
C MET A 33 -6.85 2.90 4.83
N PHE A 34 -7.49 1.78 4.49
CA PHE A 34 -7.64 1.37 3.08
C PHE A 34 -8.33 2.45 2.25
N ARG A 35 -9.38 3.11 2.78
CA ARG A 35 -10.08 4.20 2.08
C ARG A 35 -9.17 5.39 1.83
N ASP A 36 -8.36 5.80 2.83
CA ASP A 36 -7.41 6.91 2.66
C ASP A 36 -6.40 6.60 1.54
N VAL A 37 -5.85 5.37 1.50
CA VAL A 37 -4.93 4.94 0.43
C VAL A 37 -5.64 4.88 -0.93
N LEU A 38 -6.87 4.36 -0.98
CA LEU A 38 -7.67 4.29 -2.20
C LEU A 38 -7.96 5.68 -2.76
N ASP A 39 -8.37 6.62 -1.90
CA ASP A 39 -8.63 8.01 -2.30
C ASP A 39 -7.37 8.69 -2.85
N ALA A 40 -6.23 8.49 -2.20
CA ALA A 40 -4.95 9.00 -2.70
C ALA A 40 -4.61 8.43 -4.09
N ALA A 41 -4.80 7.13 -4.29
CA ALA A 41 -4.56 6.45 -5.55
C ALA A 41 -5.53 6.94 -6.66
N MET A 42 -6.84 7.08 -6.36
CA MET A 42 -7.85 7.56 -7.31
C MET A 42 -7.66 9.04 -7.68
N ASN A 43 -7.05 9.82 -6.77
CA ASN A 43 -6.72 11.22 -7.02
C ASN A 43 -5.43 11.43 -7.82
N PHE A 44 -4.59 10.42 -8.00
CA PHE A 44 -3.40 10.47 -8.86
C PHE A 44 -3.80 10.32 -10.34
N LYS A 45 -3.98 11.45 -11.04
CA LYS A 45 -4.55 11.52 -12.39
C LYS A 45 -3.63 11.00 -13.51
N ALA A 46 -2.35 10.77 -13.24
CA ALA A 46 -1.41 10.26 -14.22
C ALA A 46 -1.35 8.70 -14.28
N ALA A 47 -2.18 8.00 -13.50
CA ALA A 47 -2.40 6.57 -13.65
C ALA A 47 -3.52 6.29 -14.66
N ASP A 48 -3.29 5.33 -15.54
CA ASP A 48 -4.29 4.85 -16.49
C ASP A 48 -5.28 3.87 -15.82
N CYS A 49 -4.86 3.22 -14.71
CA CYS A 49 -5.66 2.26 -13.98
C CYS A 49 -5.26 2.23 -12.49
N VAL A 50 -6.27 2.10 -11.63
CA VAL A 50 -6.10 1.75 -10.21
C VAL A 50 -6.74 0.39 -9.99
N ALA A 51 -6.01 -0.53 -9.37
CA ALA A 51 -6.49 -1.87 -9.02
C ALA A 51 -6.32 -2.14 -7.53
N VAL A 52 -7.21 -2.95 -7.00
CA VAL A 52 -7.15 -3.47 -5.63
C VAL A 52 -7.13 -4.99 -5.70
N VAL A 53 -6.17 -5.62 -5.05
CA VAL A 53 -6.13 -7.07 -4.86
C VAL A 53 -6.40 -7.42 -3.40
N SER A 54 -7.40 -8.25 -3.17
CA SER A 54 -7.80 -8.69 -1.82
C SER A 54 -8.62 -9.99 -1.90
N SER A 55 -8.71 -10.73 -0.80
CA SER A 55 -9.72 -11.78 -0.58
C SER A 55 -10.96 -11.25 0.17
N ASP A 56 -10.94 -10.00 0.64
CA ASP A 56 -12.03 -9.36 1.37
C ASP A 56 -13.06 -8.74 0.42
N SER A 57 -14.27 -9.30 0.42
CA SER A 57 -15.36 -8.85 -0.47
C SER A 57 -15.80 -7.40 -0.19
N ALA A 58 -15.73 -6.94 1.07
CA ALA A 58 -16.11 -5.57 1.43
C ALA A 58 -15.09 -4.56 0.89
N LEU A 59 -13.80 -4.86 0.94
CA LEU A 59 -12.75 -4.02 0.35
C LEU A 59 -12.84 -4.00 -1.17
N LEU A 60 -13.11 -5.14 -1.81
CA LEU A 60 -13.31 -5.21 -3.26
C LEU A 60 -14.54 -4.43 -3.71
N GLU A 61 -15.61 -4.44 -2.94
CA GLU A 61 -16.81 -3.64 -3.23
C GLU A 61 -16.52 -2.13 -3.08
N LEU A 62 -15.77 -1.71 -2.07
CA LEU A 62 -15.32 -0.32 -1.94
C LEU A 62 -14.47 0.11 -3.13
N ALA A 63 -13.57 -0.76 -3.59
CA ALA A 63 -12.76 -0.51 -4.77
C ALA A 63 -13.62 -0.30 -6.03
N ARG A 64 -14.61 -1.18 -6.28
CA ARG A 64 -15.52 -1.05 -7.42
C ARG A 64 -16.32 0.25 -7.37
N ARG A 65 -16.85 0.62 -6.20
CA ARG A 65 -17.60 1.88 -6.02
C ARG A 65 -16.75 3.12 -6.28
N ALA A 66 -15.45 3.05 -5.98
CA ALA A 66 -14.51 4.12 -6.28
C ALA A 66 -14.09 4.15 -7.76
N GLY A 67 -14.47 3.16 -8.57
CA GLY A 67 -14.07 3.03 -9.98
C GLY A 67 -12.72 2.29 -10.17
N ALA A 68 -12.19 1.65 -9.14
CA ALA A 68 -10.99 0.83 -9.24
C ALA A 68 -11.31 -0.60 -9.70
N MET A 69 -10.37 -1.23 -10.40
CA MET A 69 -10.42 -2.64 -10.77
C MET A 69 -10.30 -3.50 -9.51
N ALA A 70 -11.23 -4.39 -9.27
CA ALA A 70 -11.21 -5.33 -8.14
C ALA A 70 -10.69 -6.70 -8.59
N ILE A 71 -9.58 -7.15 -8.00
CA ILE A 71 -8.95 -8.44 -8.26
C ILE A 71 -9.16 -9.33 -7.02
N ASP A 72 -9.99 -10.36 -7.18
CA ASP A 72 -10.33 -11.28 -6.11
C ASP A 72 -9.26 -12.38 -5.98
N GLU A 73 -8.58 -12.42 -4.82
CA GLU A 73 -7.56 -13.44 -4.53
C GLU A 73 -8.17 -14.82 -4.26
N ARG A 74 -9.48 -14.95 -4.08
CA ARG A 74 -10.26 -16.16 -3.76
C ARG A 74 -9.69 -17.00 -2.60
N TYR A 75 -8.39 -17.31 -2.63
CA TYR A 75 -7.67 -18.12 -1.63
C TYR A 75 -6.43 -17.35 -1.17
N PRO A 76 -6.44 -16.72 0.03
CA PRO A 76 -5.34 -15.91 0.52
C PRO A 76 -4.10 -16.79 0.78
N ARG A 77 -3.01 -16.46 0.08
CA ARG A 77 -1.69 -17.11 0.22
C ARG A 77 -0.64 -16.14 0.75
N GLY A 78 -1.09 -15.01 1.29
CA GLY A 78 -0.26 -13.96 1.82
C GLY A 78 0.06 -12.83 0.82
N LEU A 79 0.55 -11.73 1.37
CA LEU A 79 0.70 -10.45 0.67
C LEU A 79 1.47 -10.56 -0.67
N ASN A 80 2.60 -11.28 -0.68
CA ASN A 80 3.39 -11.42 -1.90
C ASN A 80 2.63 -12.19 -3.00
N ALA A 81 1.86 -13.22 -2.63
CA ALA A 81 1.05 -13.98 -3.59
C ALA A 81 -0.07 -13.12 -4.18
N ALA A 82 -0.74 -12.32 -3.36
CA ALA A 82 -1.74 -11.35 -3.81
C ALA A 82 -1.15 -10.34 -4.80
N ILE A 83 0.01 -9.78 -4.49
CA ILE A 83 0.70 -8.83 -5.36
C ILE A 83 1.14 -9.49 -6.68
N VAL A 84 1.62 -10.73 -6.64
CA VAL A 84 1.95 -11.50 -7.86
C VAL A 84 0.71 -11.70 -8.73
N LEU A 85 -0.44 -12.07 -8.13
CA LEU A 85 -1.71 -12.19 -8.84
C LEU A 85 -2.08 -10.87 -9.50
N GLY A 86 -2.13 -9.76 -8.71
CA GLY A 86 -2.48 -8.44 -9.22
C GLY A 86 -1.52 -7.95 -10.31
N THR A 87 -0.21 -8.19 -10.14
CA THR A 87 0.80 -7.85 -11.16
C THR A 87 0.54 -8.60 -12.46
N ARG A 88 0.28 -9.91 -12.39
CA ARG A 88 0.02 -10.74 -13.58
C ARG A 88 -1.22 -10.28 -14.34
N GLU A 89 -2.32 -10.04 -13.64
CA GLU A 89 -3.56 -9.55 -14.27
C GLU A 89 -3.34 -8.19 -14.97
N LEU A 90 -2.63 -7.27 -14.32
CA LEU A 90 -2.34 -5.94 -14.87
C LEU A 90 -1.35 -6.00 -16.05
N VAL A 91 -0.31 -6.83 -15.98
CA VAL A 91 0.62 -7.05 -17.09
C VAL A 91 -0.11 -7.66 -18.29
N SER A 92 -1.01 -8.62 -18.07
CA SER A 92 -1.85 -9.21 -19.13
C SER A 92 -2.79 -8.16 -19.76
N ALA A 93 -3.15 -7.11 -19.03
CA ALA A 93 -3.91 -5.96 -19.54
C ALA A 93 -3.03 -4.87 -20.16
N GLY A 94 -1.72 -5.10 -20.34
CA GLY A 94 -0.80 -4.18 -21.01
C GLY A 94 -0.12 -3.16 -20.10
N VAL A 95 -0.20 -3.31 -18.78
CA VAL A 95 0.51 -2.42 -17.84
C VAL A 95 2.01 -2.64 -17.93
N THR A 96 2.74 -1.55 -18.15
CA THR A 96 4.20 -1.56 -18.26
C THR A 96 4.90 -0.96 -17.04
N THR A 97 4.20 -0.09 -16.30
CA THR A 97 4.74 0.53 -15.08
C THR A 97 3.73 0.35 -13.96
N LEU A 98 4.15 -0.30 -12.89
CA LEU A 98 3.28 -0.66 -11.76
C LEU A 98 3.82 -0.12 -10.44
N CYS A 99 3.02 0.72 -9.78
CA CYS A 99 3.25 1.16 -8.42
C CYS A 99 2.36 0.35 -7.47
N THR A 100 2.97 -0.40 -6.57
CA THR A 100 2.26 -1.15 -5.53
C THR A 100 2.29 -0.40 -4.22
N LEU A 101 1.11 -0.19 -3.62
CA LEU A 101 0.89 0.50 -2.36
C LEU A 101 0.37 -0.51 -1.33
N LEU A 102 0.81 -0.40 -0.09
CA LEU A 102 0.20 -1.13 1.03
C LEU A 102 -1.00 -0.35 1.57
N SER A 103 -2.04 -1.07 1.99
CA SER A 103 -3.32 -0.50 2.43
C SER A 103 -3.30 0.12 3.83
N ASP A 104 -2.17 0.11 4.51
CA ASP A 104 -2.01 0.55 5.91
C ASP A 104 -1.12 1.78 6.08
N THR A 105 -0.96 2.55 5.00
CA THR A 105 -0.20 3.82 4.98
C THR A 105 -1.14 5.02 4.74
N PRO A 106 -2.03 5.36 5.68
CA PRO A 106 -3.13 6.31 5.46
C PRO A 106 -2.70 7.77 5.22
N LEU A 107 -1.43 8.11 5.46
CA LEU A 107 -0.88 9.45 5.17
C LEU A 107 -0.34 9.59 3.76
N VAL A 108 -0.42 8.54 2.92
CA VAL A 108 -0.03 8.66 1.51
C VAL A 108 -0.95 9.65 0.78
N THR A 109 -0.37 10.46 -0.08
CA THR A 109 -1.09 11.44 -0.90
C THR A 109 -0.85 11.21 -2.40
N ALA A 110 -1.72 11.74 -3.26
CA ALA A 110 -1.51 11.74 -4.70
C ALA A 110 -0.18 12.43 -5.08
N ALA A 111 0.20 13.49 -4.36
CA ALA A 111 1.47 14.18 -4.57
C ALA A 111 2.69 13.30 -4.21
N ASP A 112 2.57 12.42 -3.20
CA ASP A 112 3.63 11.48 -2.89
C ASP A 112 3.76 10.40 -3.97
N ILE A 113 2.64 9.91 -4.50
CA ILE A 113 2.63 8.97 -5.62
C ILE A 113 3.28 9.61 -6.84
N GLU A 114 3.00 10.88 -7.13
CA GLU A 114 3.64 11.63 -8.22
C GLU A 114 5.16 11.70 -8.05
N LYS A 115 5.65 11.98 -6.83
CA LYS A 115 7.10 11.97 -6.53
C LYS A 115 7.72 10.60 -6.78
N VAL A 116 7.02 9.50 -6.43
CA VAL A 116 7.49 8.14 -6.69
C VAL A 116 7.64 7.89 -8.18
N PHE A 117 6.66 8.27 -9.01
CA PHE A 117 6.77 8.16 -10.47
C PHE A 117 7.86 9.06 -11.05
N ALA A 118 8.00 10.27 -10.55
CA ALA A 118 9.05 11.22 -11.00
C ALA A 118 10.47 10.73 -10.64
N ALA A 119 10.62 9.93 -9.58
CA ALA A 119 11.90 9.35 -9.18
C ALA A 119 12.36 8.19 -10.08
N LEU A 120 11.48 7.64 -10.92
CA LEU A 120 11.82 6.60 -11.91
C LEU A 120 12.35 7.25 -13.20
N ARG A 121 13.68 7.44 -13.28
CA ARG A 121 14.33 8.16 -14.39
C ARG A 121 14.68 7.27 -15.58
N ALA A 122 14.74 5.95 -15.40
CA ALA A 122 15.16 5.02 -16.44
C ALA A 122 13.97 4.26 -17.06
N GLU A 123 14.15 3.77 -18.29
CA GLU A 123 13.18 2.89 -18.96
C GLU A 123 13.00 1.55 -18.22
N ARG A 124 14.02 1.08 -17.53
CA ARG A 124 13.99 -0.06 -16.64
C ARG A 124 14.48 0.36 -15.26
N GLY A 125 13.69 0.10 -14.21
CA GLY A 125 14.10 0.49 -12.87
C GLY A 125 13.05 0.23 -11.79
N VAL A 126 13.47 0.43 -10.57
CA VAL A 126 12.65 0.28 -9.36
C VAL A 126 12.81 1.53 -8.48
N VAL A 127 11.70 1.98 -7.90
CA VAL A 127 11.72 2.98 -6.81
C VAL A 127 11.09 2.33 -5.58
N LEU A 128 11.77 2.41 -4.45
CA LEU A 128 11.32 1.88 -3.16
C LEU A 128 11.06 3.05 -2.20
N VAL A 129 9.92 3.03 -1.53
CA VAL A 129 9.66 3.90 -0.38
C VAL A 129 9.68 3.02 0.87
N PRO A 130 10.66 3.22 1.77
CA PRO A 130 10.77 2.42 2.98
C PRO A 130 9.71 2.78 4.02
N SER A 131 9.47 1.85 4.96
CA SER A 131 8.81 2.15 6.23
C SER A 131 9.67 3.10 7.08
N ARG A 132 9.09 3.69 8.12
CA ARG A 132 9.75 4.66 9.01
C ARG A 132 11.04 4.10 9.65
N ASP A 133 11.05 2.84 10.00
CA ASP A 133 12.21 2.14 10.58
C ASP A 133 13.26 1.71 9.54
N ALA A 134 13.03 2.02 8.26
CA ALA A 134 13.87 1.65 7.12
C ALA A 134 14.13 0.13 6.98
N ARG A 135 13.29 -0.72 7.57
CA ARG A 135 13.36 -2.18 7.40
C ARG A 135 12.34 -2.69 6.38
N GLY A 136 11.14 -2.12 6.40
CA GLY A 136 10.04 -2.44 5.50
C GLY A 136 10.09 -1.65 4.19
N THR A 137 9.18 -2.00 3.30
CA THR A 137 8.88 -1.28 2.07
C THR A 137 7.38 -1.05 2.02
N ASN A 138 6.94 0.19 1.92
CA ASN A 138 5.52 0.55 1.89
C ASN A 138 5.03 0.84 0.47
N ILE A 139 5.94 1.30 -0.42
CA ILE A 139 5.65 1.47 -1.85
C ILE A 139 6.79 0.86 -2.68
N ILE A 140 6.45 0.16 -3.75
CA ILE A 140 7.38 -0.27 -4.79
C ILE A 140 6.83 0.10 -6.17
N LEU A 141 7.58 0.91 -6.92
CA LEU A 141 7.32 1.20 -8.32
C LEU A 141 8.29 0.40 -9.18
N ARG A 142 7.77 -0.30 -10.18
CA ARG A 142 8.56 -1.15 -11.08
C ARG A 142 8.28 -0.81 -12.55
N ARG A 143 9.32 -0.75 -13.35
CA ARG A 143 9.26 -0.70 -14.82
C ARG A 143 10.33 -1.63 -15.40
N PRO A 144 9.99 -2.69 -16.17
CA PRO A 144 8.63 -3.21 -16.39
C PRO A 144 7.90 -3.53 -15.07
N ALA A 145 6.59 -3.70 -15.14
CA ALA A 145 5.74 -3.95 -13.98
C ALA A 145 6.16 -5.17 -13.13
N ASP A 146 6.87 -6.10 -13.74
CA ASP A 146 7.42 -7.33 -13.16
C ASP A 146 8.97 -7.34 -13.13
N ALA A 147 9.64 -6.18 -13.26
CA ALA A 147 11.10 -6.05 -13.33
C ALA A 147 11.87 -6.81 -12.25
N VAL A 148 11.31 -6.89 -11.05
CA VAL A 148 11.83 -7.68 -9.93
C VAL A 148 10.67 -8.35 -9.17
N PRO A 149 10.88 -9.52 -8.56
CA PRO A 149 9.90 -10.13 -7.67
C PRO A 149 9.72 -9.29 -6.41
N THR A 150 8.50 -9.29 -5.86
CA THR A 150 8.22 -8.61 -4.58
C THR A 150 8.58 -9.50 -3.39
N ARG A 151 9.13 -8.88 -2.33
CA ARG A 151 9.60 -9.52 -1.12
C ARG A 151 9.09 -8.78 0.12
N PHE A 152 7.80 -8.45 0.15
CA PHE A 152 7.18 -7.81 1.30
C PHE A 152 7.24 -8.70 2.55
N GLY A 153 7.38 -8.06 3.71
CA GLY A 153 7.52 -8.68 5.02
C GLY A 153 8.75 -8.18 5.75
N LYS A 154 9.24 -8.97 6.70
CA LYS A 154 10.41 -8.60 7.51
C LYS A 154 11.64 -8.32 6.62
N SER A 155 12.29 -7.17 6.85
CA SER A 155 13.47 -6.74 6.10
C SER A 155 13.22 -6.56 4.59
N SER A 156 12.00 -6.24 4.18
CA SER A 156 11.63 -6.17 2.77
C SER A 156 12.41 -5.14 1.97
N LEU A 157 12.86 -4.03 2.58
CA LEU A 157 13.71 -3.06 1.90
C LEU A 157 15.03 -3.68 1.43
N ALA A 158 15.71 -4.39 2.32
CA ALA A 158 16.98 -5.07 1.99
C ALA A 158 16.77 -6.17 0.94
N LEU A 159 15.67 -6.93 1.07
CA LEU A 159 15.35 -8.00 0.13
C LEU A 159 15.00 -7.47 -1.27
N HIS A 160 14.24 -6.39 -1.38
CA HIS A 160 13.96 -5.77 -2.67
C HIS A 160 15.22 -5.20 -3.34
N ARG A 161 16.11 -4.58 -2.56
CA ARG A 161 17.40 -4.09 -3.08
C ARG A 161 18.27 -5.24 -3.59
N LEU A 162 18.33 -6.35 -2.85
CA LEU A 162 19.07 -7.55 -3.26
C LEU A 162 18.52 -8.14 -4.57
N GLU A 163 17.18 -8.18 -4.76
CA GLU A 163 16.60 -8.63 -6.02
C GLU A 163 16.94 -7.69 -7.18
N CYS A 164 16.96 -6.37 -6.94
CA CYS A 164 17.38 -5.41 -7.94
C CYS A 164 18.85 -5.62 -8.34
N GLU A 165 19.74 -5.80 -7.36
CA GLU A 165 21.15 -6.06 -7.59
C GLU A 165 21.37 -7.37 -8.37
N ARG A 166 20.74 -8.47 -7.92
CA ARG A 166 20.81 -9.79 -8.56
C ARG A 166 20.37 -9.77 -10.03
N LEU A 167 19.38 -8.94 -10.37
CA LEU A 167 18.81 -8.83 -11.72
C LEU A 167 19.39 -7.67 -12.53
N GLY A 168 20.36 -6.93 -12.00
CA GLY A 168 20.96 -5.77 -12.66
C GLY A 168 19.92 -4.67 -12.96
N VAL A 169 18.94 -4.47 -12.09
CA VAL A 169 17.89 -3.45 -12.24
C VAL A 169 18.24 -2.22 -11.39
N PRO A 170 18.36 -1.02 -11.98
CA PRO A 170 18.56 0.20 -11.22
C PRO A 170 17.50 0.37 -10.13
N CYS A 171 17.94 0.67 -8.91
CA CYS A 171 17.07 0.83 -7.76
C CYS A 171 17.30 2.18 -7.07
N ASN A 172 16.25 2.96 -6.93
CA ASN A 172 16.25 4.22 -6.19
C ASN A 172 15.45 4.06 -4.90
N VAL A 173 15.97 4.55 -3.78
CA VAL A 173 15.24 4.61 -2.50
C VAL A 173 14.82 6.06 -2.26
N LEU A 174 13.52 6.27 -2.14
CA LEU A 174 12.91 7.59 -1.93
C LEU A 174 12.28 7.66 -0.54
N HIS A 175 12.75 8.55 0.30
CA HIS A 175 12.18 8.76 1.63
C HIS A 175 11.04 9.77 1.57
N LEU A 176 9.84 9.34 1.91
CA LEU A 176 8.61 10.15 1.96
C LEU A 176 7.96 9.96 3.34
N PRO A 177 7.84 11.02 4.16
CA PRO A 177 7.33 10.89 5.53
C PRO A 177 5.92 10.29 5.63
N GLY A 178 4.98 10.73 4.76
CA GLY A 178 3.61 10.23 4.77
C GLY A 178 3.52 8.73 4.46
N PRO A 179 3.97 8.27 3.29
CA PRO A 179 3.98 6.85 2.93
C PRO A 179 4.85 5.96 3.83
N ALA A 180 5.86 6.53 4.52
CA ALA A 180 6.70 5.77 5.44
C ALA A 180 5.96 5.33 6.72
N MET A 181 4.82 5.96 7.02
CA MET A 181 4.07 5.70 8.25
C MET A 181 2.98 4.64 7.99
N ASP A 182 3.30 3.42 8.33
CA ASP A 182 2.33 2.34 8.50
C ASP A 182 1.84 2.30 9.96
N LEU A 183 0.54 2.04 10.16
CA LEU A 183 -0.06 2.07 11.49
C LEU A 183 -0.20 0.66 12.05
N ASP A 184 0.83 0.13 12.70
CA ASP A 184 0.85 -1.24 13.22
C ASP A 184 0.69 -1.33 14.74
N GLU A 185 1.12 -0.30 15.49
CA GLU A 185 1.14 -0.27 16.94
C GLU A 185 0.42 0.97 17.49
N VAL A 186 0.11 0.97 18.80
CA VAL A 186 -0.57 2.09 19.46
C VAL A 186 0.24 3.40 19.35
N ALA A 187 1.56 3.31 19.42
CA ALA A 187 2.45 4.45 19.24
C ALA A 187 2.29 5.10 17.86
N ASP A 188 2.10 4.29 16.81
CA ASP A 188 1.87 4.81 15.46
C ASP A 188 0.55 5.59 15.36
N LEU A 189 -0.49 5.17 16.10
CA LEU A 189 -1.76 5.89 16.13
C LEU A 189 -1.63 7.26 16.78
N ILE A 190 -0.83 7.38 17.85
CA ILE A 190 -0.57 8.66 18.52
C ILE A 190 0.15 9.62 17.58
N ASP A 191 1.21 9.12 16.93
CA ASP A 191 1.96 9.91 15.95
C ASP A 191 1.07 10.33 14.77
N PHE A 192 0.25 9.40 14.25
CA PHE A 192 -0.69 9.65 13.17
C PHE A 192 -1.68 10.77 13.51
N ILE A 193 -2.31 10.74 14.71
CA ILE A 193 -3.27 11.76 15.14
C ILE A 193 -2.62 13.15 15.16
N SER A 194 -1.33 13.24 15.50
CA SER A 194 -0.60 14.51 15.52
C SER A 194 -0.27 15.06 14.12
N LEU A 195 -0.21 14.20 13.10
CA LEU A 195 0.18 14.54 11.73
C LEU A 195 -1.00 14.66 10.76
N ALA A 196 -2.09 13.94 11.02
CA ALA A 196 -3.24 13.90 10.14
C ALA A 196 -4.11 15.15 10.29
N ASN A 197 -4.40 15.82 9.18
CA ASN A 197 -5.29 16.98 9.17
C ASN A 197 -6.77 16.58 8.97
N SER A 198 -7.02 15.66 8.03
CA SER A 198 -8.35 15.14 7.70
C SER A 198 -8.20 13.82 6.96
N SER A 199 -8.84 12.76 7.44
CA SER A 199 -8.83 11.44 6.78
C SER A 199 -9.95 10.55 7.31
N HIS A 200 -10.25 9.46 6.60
CA HIS A 200 -11.14 8.41 7.08
C HIS A 200 -10.62 7.76 8.37
N THR A 201 -9.31 7.53 8.42
CA THR A 201 -8.64 6.96 9.59
C THR A 201 -8.79 7.85 10.81
N LEU A 202 -8.53 9.17 10.68
CA LEU A 202 -8.70 10.12 11.79
C LEU A 202 -10.16 10.18 12.26
N SER A 203 -11.12 10.24 11.31
CA SER A 203 -12.55 10.22 11.59
C SER A 203 -12.99 8.94 12.30
N GLN A 204 -12.37 7.80 11.99
CA GLN A 204 -12.67 6.53 12.65
C GLN A 204 -12.07 6.49 14.07
N LEU A 205 -10.84 6.97 14.25
CA LEU A 205 -10.19 7.05 15.57
C LEU A 205 -10.93 7.96 16.53
N SER A 206 -11.48 9.07 16.05
CA SER A 206 -12.29 9.97 16.88
C SER A 206 -13.62 9.38 17.38
N ARG A 207 -14.09 8.30 16.75
CA ARG A 207 -15.29 7.54 17.19
C ARG A 207 -14.97 6.47 18.21
N PHE A 208 -13.74 6.08 18.31
CA PHE A 208 -13.32 5.15 19.34
C PHE A 208 -13.18 5.97 20.65
N GLU A 209 -13.78 5.53 21.74
CA GLU A 209 -13.41 5.96 23.07
C GLU A 209 -12.04 5.36 23.39
N LEU A 210 -11.03 5.80 22.66
CA LEU A 210 -9.67 5.46 22.97
C LEU A 210 -9.32 6.23 24.25
N ALA A 211 -9.50 5.56 25.40
CA ALA A 211 -8.78 5.91 26.61
C ALA A 211 -7.27 5.75 26.30
N LEU A 212 -6.72 6.73 25.60
CA LEU A 212 -5.27 6.92 25.42
C LEU A 212 -4.68 7.54 26.69
N SER A 213 -5.30 7.19 27.84
CA SER A 213 -4.81 7.53 29.17
C SER A 213 -3.97 6.43 29.78
#